data_6389e60451f15e8ec50a691099b6260c
#
_entry.id   6389e60451f15e8ec50a691099b6260c
#
_cell.length_a   1.000
_cell.length_b   1.000
_cell.length_c   1.000
_cell.angle_alpha   90.00
_cell.angle_beta   90.00
_cell.angle_gamma   90.00
#
_symmetry.space_group_name_H-M   'P 1'
#
loop_
_entity.id
_entity.type
_entity.pdbx_description
1 polymer ?
#
loop_
_entity_poly.entity_id
_entity_poly.type
_entity_poly.pdbx_seq_one_letter_code
_entity_poly.pdbx_strand_id
1 'polypeptide(L)'
;MTLDDFEMVVNVHLLGAAYCSHAVWPIMREQNYGRILMTTSPSGLYGNFGQTNYSAAKLGQVGLMNSMKIEGAKNNIHTNSIAPVAATRMTENLMPEEVLEKLGPELVTPAAIFLVSEDAPNGVILQAQGGQYSLATVVENNGLDLGVEASADDVAANYEAIVDMAELKTRGMLQL
;
A
#
# COMPACT_ATOMS: atom_id res chain seq x y z
N MET A 1 -23.04 -6.34 0.33
CA MET A 1 -22.49 -4.97 0.21
C MET A 1 -23.34 -4.20 -0.79
N THR A 2 -23.88 -3.06 -0.39
CA THR A 2 -24.59 -2.12 -1.26
C THR A 2 -23.60 -1.13 -1.88
N LEU A 3 -24.04 -0.32 -2.85
CA LEU A 3 -23.20 0.78 -3.36
C LEU A 3 -22.98 1.85 -2.31
N ASP A 4 -23.97 2.14 -1.46
CA ASP A 4 -23.84 3.09 -0.35
C ASP A 4 -22.75 2.64 0.65
N ASP A 5 -22.70 1.33 0.96
CA ASP A 5 -21.60 0.77 1.79
C ASP A 5 -20.24 0.93 1.12
N PHE A 6 -20.20 0.75 -0.20
CA PHE A 6 -18.96 0.93 -0.97
C PHE A 6 -18.49 2.37 -0.91
N GLU A 7 -19.35 3.32 -1.21
CA GLU A 7 -19.07 4.75 -1.20
C GLU A 7 -18.65 5.23 0.18
N MET A 8 -19.37 4.81 1.23
CA MET A 8 -19.04 5.18 2.61
C MET A 8 -17.63 4.73 2.98
N VAL A 9 -17.24 3.50 2.67
CA VAL A 9 -15.91 2.97 2.98
C VAL A 9 -14.82 3.68 2.18
N VAL A 10 -15.05 3.95 0.89
CA VAL A 10 -14.11 4.73 0.06
C VAL A 10 -13.97 6.15 0.56
N ASN A 11 -15.08 6.81 0.91
CA ASN A 11 -15.07 8.17 1.46
C ASN A 11 -14.24 8.26 2.74
N VAL A 12 -14.43 7.32 3.67
CA VAL A 12 -13.70 7.32 4.95
C VAL A 12 -12.22 6.98 4.75
N HIS A 13 -11.93 5.86 4.08
CA HIS A 13 -10.59 5.29 4.07
C HIS A 13 -9.68 5.87 2.98
N LEU A 14 -10.23 6.22 1.82
CA LEU A 14 -9.43 6.76 0.71
C LEU A 14 -9.52 8.28 0.64
N LEU A 15 -10.73 8.83 0.49
CA LEU A 15 -10.88 10.27 0.35
C LEU A 15 -10.50 11.01 1.64
N GLY A 16 -10.77 10.45 2.82
CA GLY A 16 -10.30 11.00 4.09
C GLY A 16 -8.78 11.16 4.14
N ALA A 17 -8.03 10.13 3.70
CA ALA A 17 -6.57 10.21 3.61
C ALA A 17 -6.11 11.27 2.59
N ALA A 18 -6.78 11.34 1.44
CA ALA A 18 -6.50 12.35 0.40
C ALA A 18 -6.75 13.77 0.90
N TYR A 19 -7.88 14.01 1.58
CA TYR A 19 -8.22 15.33 2.13
C TYR A 19 -7.23 15.79 3.20
N CYS A 20 -6.87 14.91 4.15
CA CYS A 20 -5.87 15.22 5.15
C CYS A 20 -4.51 15.55 4.52
N SER A 21 -4.08 14.76 3.56
CA SER A 21 -2.83 14.99 2.85
C SER A 21 -2.84 16.31 2.07
N HIS A 22 -3.94 16.60 1.37
CA HIS A 22 -4.10 17.86 0.62
C HIS A 22 -4.03 19.06 1.54
N ALA A 23 -4.64 19.00 2.73
CA ALA A 23 -4.66 20.13 3.68
C ALA A 23 -3.27 20.50 4.20
N VAL A 24 -2.40 19.50 4.43
CA VAL A 24 -1.04 19.72 4.97
C VAL A 24 0.02 19.90 3.90
N TRP A 25 -0.27 19.54 2.64
CA TRP A 25 0.70 19.52 1.55
C TRP A 25 1.36 20.88 1.26
N PRO A 26 0.61 22.01 1.17
CA PRO A 26 1.21 23.34 0.96
C PRO A 26 2.18 23.71 2.08
N ILE A 27 1.82 23.41 3.34
CA ILE A 27 2.63 23.71 4.51
C ILE A 27 3.93 22.92 4.48
N MET A 28 3.85 21.60 4.20
CA MET A 28 5.03 20.74 4.07
C MET A 28 5.96 21.19 2.93
N ARG A 29 5.38 21.66 1.83
CA ARG A 29 6.18 22.22 0.72
C ARG A 29 6.90 23.52 1.10
N GLU A 30 6.25 24.42 1.81
CA GLU A 30 6.82 25.68 2.26
C GLU A 30 7.99 25.45 3.23
N GLN A 31 7.82 24.52 4.18
CA GLN A 31 8.87 24.19 5.16
C GLN A 31 9.96 23.26 4.62
N ASN A 32 9.83 22.73 3.38
CA ASN A 32 10.73 21.73 2.78
C ASN A 32 10.94 20.51 3.66
N TYR A 33 9.91 20.06 4.32
CA TYR A 33 9.90 18.87 5.17
C TYR A 33 8.47 18.37 5.35
N GLY A 34 8.29 17.05 5.24
CA GLY A 34 7.02 16.39 5.55
C GLY A 34 7.17 14.89 5.68
N ARG A 35 6.35 14.31 6.55
CA ARG A 35 6.26 12.85 6.71
C ARG A 35 4.78 12.46 6.74
N ILE A 36 4.38 11.64 5.79
CA ILE A 36 3.01 11.17 5.64
C ILE A 36 3.02 9.65 5.73
N LEU A 37 2.18 9.12 6.60
CA LEU A 37 1.99 7.68 6.77
C LEU A 37 0.57 7.30 6.38
N MET A 38 0.44 6.57 5.27
CA MET A 38 -0.82 5.96 4.86
C MET A 38 -1.02 4.64 5.60
N THR A 39 -2.24 4.38 6.05
CA THR A 39 -2.57 3.10 6.68
C THR A 39 -3.30 2.21 5.67
N THR A 40 -2.55 1.38 4.96
CA THR A 40 -3.10 0.34 4.10
C THR A 40 -3.48 -0.90 4.92
N SER A 41 -3.55 -2.07 4.32
CA SER A 41 -3.95 -3.32 4.99
C SER A 41 -3.46 -4.51 4.16
N PRO A 42 -3.18 -5.68 4.77
CA PRO A 42 -3.04 -6.92 4.03
C PRO A 42 -4.24 -7.22 3.12
N SER A 43 -5.46 -6.87 3.57
CA SER A 43 -6.66 -6.97 2.71
C SER A 43 -6.58 -6.08 1.47
N GLY A 44 -5.96 -4.89 1.58
CA GLY A 44 -5.72 -4.02 0.42
C GLY A 44 -4.66 -4.59 -0.52
N LEU A 45 -3.60 -5.18 0.03
CA LEU A 45 -2.48 -5.71 -0.76
C LEU A 45 -2.83 -7.02 -1.47
N TYR A 46 -3.56 -7.92 -0.79
CA TYR A 46 -3.75 -9.32 -1.24
C TYR A 46 -5.22 -9.67 -1.48
N GLY A 47 -6.13 -8.78 -1.13
CA GLY A 47 -7.57 -9.06 -1.12
C GLY A 47 -8.01 -9.81 0.13
N ASN A 48 -9.32 -9.72 0.42
CA ASN A 48 -9.95 -10.54 1.45
C ASN A 48 -11.43 -10.74 1.10
N PHE A 49 -11.94 -11.93 1.36
CA PHE A 49 -13.33 -12.26 1.07
C PHE A 49 -14.29 -11.32 1.81
N GLY A 50 -15.28 -10.79 1.10
CA GLY A 50 -16.30 -9.89 1.67
C GLY A 50 -15.85 -8.45 1.89
N GLN A 51 -14.61 -8.08 1.54
CA GLN A 51 -14.02 -6.75 1.77
C GLN A 51 -13.67 -6.00 0.48
N THR A 52 -14.46 -6.15 -0.58
CA THR A 52 -14.17 -5.51 -1.89
C THR A 52 -14.01 -3.99 -1.78
N ASN A 53 -14.91 -3.32 -1.04
CA ASN A 53 -14.85 -1.87 -0.79
C ASN A 53 -13.62 -1.48 0.04
N TYR A 54 -13.38 -2.19 1.13
CA TYR A 54 -12.25 -1.92 2.02
C TYR A 54 -10.91 -2.18 1.33
N SER A 55 -10.77 -3.30 0.62
CA SER A 55 -9.57 -3.65 -0.14
C SER A 55 -9.27 -2.61 -1.22
N ALA A 56 -10.29 -2.17 -1.97
CA ALA A 56 -10.15 -1.11 -2.97
C ALA A 56 -9.67 0.20 -2.35
N ALA A 57 -10.28 0.64 -1.24
CA ALA A 57 -9.90 1.86 -0.56
C ALA A 57 -8.46 1.80 0.02
N LYS A 58 -8.10 0.66 0.61
CA LYS A 58 -6.77 0.47 1.23
C LYS A 58 -5.65 0.31 0.21
N LEU A 59 -5.90 -0.32 -0.93
CA LEU A 59 -4.94 -0.32 -2.05
C LEU A 59 -4.87 1.06 -2.72
N GLY A 60 -5.98 1.79 -2.79
CA GLY A 60 -6.00 3.18 -3.26
C GLY A 60 -5.05 4.09 -2.47
N GLN A 61 -4.89 3.88 -1.17
CA GLN A 61 -3.90 4.62 -0.37
C GLN A 61 -2.45 4.32 -0.79
N VAL A 62 -2.15 3.11 -1.25
CA VAL A 62 -0.84 2.77 -1.84
C VAL A 62 -0.63 3.54 -3.15
N GLY A 63 -1.68 3.68 -3.97
CA GLY A 63 -1.65 4.51 -5.17
C GLY A 63 -1.36 5.99 -4.85
N LEU A 64 -2.02 6.56 -3.83
CA LEU A 64 -1.72 7.91 -3.33
C LEU A 64 -0.26 8.03 -2.89
N MET A 65 0.21 7.12 -2.03
CA MET A 65 1.61 7.09 -1.59
C MET A 65 2.58 7.08 -2.77
N ASN A 66 2.34 6.22 -3.76
CA ASN A 66 3.24 6.07 -4.92
C ASN A 66 3.38 7.35 -5.74
N SER A 67 2.33 8.14 -5.89
CA SER A 67 2.39 9.44 -6.57
C SER A 67 3.00 10.51 -5.66
N MET A 68 2.55 10.59 -4.42
CA MET A 68 2.98 11.62 -3.48
C MET A 68 4.47 11.52 -3.12
N LYS A 69 5.05 10.32 -3.03
CA LYS A 69 6.49 10.15 -2.82
C LYS A 69 7.35 10.78 -3.91
N ILE A 70 6.83 10.77 -5.14
CA ILE A 70 7.51 11.35 -6.31
C ILE A 70 7.34 12.88 -6.30
N GLU A 71 6.08 13.34 -6.14
CA GLU A 71 5.74 14.76 -6.13
C GLU A 71 6.40 15.53 -4.97
N GLY A 72 6.55 14.86 -3.82
CA GLY A 72 7.12 15.44 -2.60
C GLY A 72 8.64 15.39 -2.52
N ALA A 73 9.31 14.56 -3.32
CA ALA A 73 10.73 14.28 -3.19
C ALA A 73 11.62 15.54 -3.19
N LYS A 74 11.34 16.50 -4.09
CA LYS A 74 12.10 17.74 -4.19
C LYS A 74 11.97 18.68 -2.98
N ASN A 75 10.96 18.46 -2.13
CA ASN A 75 10.69 19.24 -0.93
C ASN A 75 10.92 18.41 0.34
N ASN A 76 11.67 17.31 0.28
CA ASN A 76 11.90 16.42 1.42
C ASN A 76 10.60 15.96 2.12
N ILE A 77 9.54 15.76 1.32
CA ILE A 77 8.28 15.19 1.79
C ILE A 77 8.29 13.70 1.47
N HIS A 78 8.38 12.86 2.50
CA HIS A 78 8.35 11.42 2.35
C HIS A 78 6.95 10.89 2.65
N THR A 79 6.48 9.99 1.80
CA THR A 79 5.18 9.33 1.98
C THR A 79 5.39 7.82 1.97
N ASN A 80 4.99 7.18 3.06
CA ASN A 80 5.11 5.73 3.27
C ASN A 80 3.74 5.12 3.59
N SER A 81 3.65 3.80 3.56
CA SER A 81 2.45 3.06 3.97
C SER A 81 2.80 2.03 5.03
N ILE A 82 1.90 1.84 5.98
CA ILE A 82 1.93 0.73 6.93
C ILE A 82 0.73 -0.18 6.71
N ALA A 83 0.94 -1.49 6.73
CA ALA A 83 -0.10 -2.51 6.66
C ALA A 83 -0.13 -3.28 7.99
N PRO A 84 -0.85 -2.78 9.00
CA PRO A 84 -0.84 -3.37 10.33
C PRO A 84 -1.81 -4.54 10.45
N VAL A 85 -1.44 -5.52 11.29
CA VAL A 85 -2.36 -6.52 11.86
C VAL A 85 -2.21 -6.47 13.36
N ALA A 86 -3.29 -6.11 14.05
CA ALA A 86 -3.30 -5.97 15.50
C ALA A 86 -4.62 -6.46 16.11
N ALA A 87 -4.54 -6.94 17.34
CA ALA A 87 -5.70 -7.27 18.16
C ALA A 87 -6.41 -5.98 18.59
N THR A 88 -7.63 -5.81 18.13
CA THR A 88 -8.48 -4.66 18.43
C THR A 88 -9.93 -5.12 18.54
N ARG A 89 -10.83 -4.26 19.00
CA ARG A 89 -12.28 -4.54 18.99
C ARG A 89 -12.81 -4.95 17.61
N MET A 90 -12.13 -4.57 16.53
CA MET A 90 -12.51 -4.94 15.15
C MET A 90 -12.06 -6.35 14.77
N THR A 91 -11.09 -6.92 15.46
CA THR A 91 -10.48 -8.22 15.13
C THR A 91 -10.77 -9.31 16.17
N GLU A 92 -11.32 -8.97 17.34
CA GLU A 92 -11.56 -9.88 18.46
C GLU A 92 -12.40 -11.11 18.10
N ASN A 93 -13.31 -10.98 17.15
CA ASN A 93 -14.18 -12.07 16.69
C ASN A 93 -13.67 -12.76 15.40
N LEU A 94 -12.49 -12.37 14.89
CA LEU A 94 -11.96 -12.87 13.62
C LEU A 94 -10.84 -13.89 13.78
N MET A 95 -10.24 -13.97 14.98
CA MET A 95 -9.09 -14.81 15.26
C MET A 95 -9.21 -15.50 16.62
N PRO A 96 -8.59 -16.68 16.82
CA PRO A 96 -8.49 -17.32 18.12
C PRO A 96 -7.77 -16.43 19.15
N GLU A 97 -8.17 -16.52 20.42
CA GLU A 97 -7.62 -15.72 21.53
C GLU A 97 -6.08 -15.84 21.64
N GLU A 98 -5.56 -17.06 21.50
CA GLU A 98 -4.10 -17.34 21.52
C GLU A 98 -3.31 -16.57 20.42
N VAL A 99 -3.98 -16.23 19.31
CA VAL A 99 -3.40 -15.42 18.23
C VAL A 99 -3.51 -13.94 18.59
N LEU A 100 -4.65 -13.51 19.11
CA LEU A 100 -4.90 -12.13 19.50
C LEU A 100 -3.94 -11.65 20.60
N GLU A 101 -3.63 -12.51 21.57
CA GLU A 101 -2.66 -12.22 22.64
C GLU A 101 -1.26 -11.83 22.12
N LYS A 102 -0.89 -12.29 20.92
CA LYS A 102 0.40 -12.02 20.28
C LYS A 102 0.38 -10.82 19.33
N LEU A 103 -0.78 -10.20 19.16
CA LEU A 103 -1.00 -9.13 18.18
C LEU A 103 -1.31 -7.78 18.86
N GLY A 104 -0.68 -7.49 19.99
CA GLY A 104 -0.87 -6.22 20.67
C GLY A 104 -0.63 -5.01 19.73
N PRO A 105 -1.49 -3.98 19.73
CA PRO A 105 -1.33 -2.80 18.88
C PRO A 105 -0.04 -2.02 19.15
N GLU A 106 0.53 -2.13 20.34
CA GLU A 106 1.85 -1.57 20.69
C GLU A 106 2.99 -2.13 19.83
N LEU A 107 2.84 -3.34 19.26
CA LEU A 107 3.81 -3.97 18.37
C LEU A 107 3.79 -3.38 16.95
N VAL A 108 2.81 -2.56 16.62
CA VAL A 108 2.75 -1.79 15.36
C VAL A 108 3.48 -0.46 15.50
N THR A 109 3.49 0.11 16.71
CA THR A 109 4.01 1.45 17.01
C THR A 109 5.45 1.69 16.53
N PRO A 110 6.43 0.77 16.74
CA PRO A 110 7.81 0.99 16.29
C PRO A 110 7.92 1.24 14.79
N ALA A 111 7.17 0.48 13.97
CA ALA A 111 7.15 0.66 12.53
C ALA A 111 6.53 2.01 12.13
N ALA A 112 5.43 2.40 12.78
CA ALA A 112 4.76 3.67 12.51
C ALA A 112 5.69 4.86 12.84
N ILE A 113 6.36 4.85 14.00
CA ILE A 113 7.30 5.90 14.41
C ILE A 113 8.48 5.97 13.44
N PHE A 114 9.06 4.85 13.07
CA PHE A 114 10.17 4.80 12.11
C PHE A 114 9.77 5.42 10.76
N LEU A 115 8.59 5.07 10.23
CA LEU A 115 8.13 5.54 8.93
C LEU A 115 7.80 7.04 8.86
N VAL A 116 7.73 7.72 10.01
CA VAL A 116 7.55 9.19 10.11
C VAL A 116 8.75 9.89 10.76
N SER A 117 9.82 9.17 11.06
CA SER A 117 11.05 9.76 11.62
C SER A 117 11.81 10.58 10.58
N GLU A 118 12.86 11.26 11.02
CA GLU A 118 13.76 12.00 10.14
C GLU A 118 14.45 11.07 9.12
N ASP A 119 14.85 9.86 9.57
CA ASP A 119 15.51 8.83 8.76
C ASP A 119 14.52 7.95 7.97
N ALA A 120 13.23 8.30 7.94
CA ALA A 120 12.22 7.52 7.24
C ALA A 120 12.56 7.35 5.76
N PRO A 121 12.42 6.14 5.19
CA PRO A 121 12.50 5.93 3.74
C PRO A 121 11.38 6.69 3.03
N ASN A 122 11.39 6.68 1.70
CA ASN A 122 10.32 7.27 0.91
C ASN A 122 9.72 6.24 -0.04
N GLY A 123 8.43 5.92 0.14
CA GLY A 123 7.67 5.05 -0.74
C GLY A 123 7.76 3.57 -0.42
N VAL A 124 7.91 3.20 0.83
CA VAL A 124 7.85 1.79 1.27
C VAL A 124 6.49 1.43 1.83
N ILE A 125 6.13 0.16 1.70
CA ILE A 125 4.98 -0.44 2.37
C ILE A 125 5.53 -1.41 3.42
N LEU A 126 5.40 -1.07 4.69
CA LEU A 126 5.86 -1.93 5.79
C LEU A 126 4.67 -2.66 6.41
N GLN A 127 4.70 -3.98 6.40
CA GLN A 127 3.75 -4.80 7.16
C GLN A 127 4.26 -4.91 8.60
N ALA A 128 3.34 -4.82 9.57
CA ALA A 128 3.65 -4.91 10.99
C ALA A 128 2.63 -5.80 11.70
N GLN A 129 3.09 -6.94 12.22
CA GLN A 129 2.24 -7.94 12.84
C GLN A 129 3.00 -8.67 13.97
N GLY A 130 2.53 -8.59 15.21
CA GLY A 130 3.05 -9.39 16.32
C GLY A 130 4.57 -9.24 16.53
N GLY A 131 5.13 -8.04 16.32
CA GLY A 131 6.58 -7.79 16.39
C GLY A 131 7.38 -8.23 15.16
N GLN A 132 6.73 -8.81 14.16
CA GLN A 132 7.34 -9.11 12.86
C GLN A 132 7.10 -7.95 11.89
N TYR A 133 8.15 -7.54 11.19
CA TYR A 133 8.10 -6.48 10.20
C TYR A 133 8.62 -7.00 8.86
N SER A 134 7.89 -6.71 7.76
CA SER A 134 8.29 -7.13 6.42
C SER A 134 7.93 -6.08 5.37
N LEU A 135 8.70 -6.05 4.29
CA LEU A 135 8.44 -5.19 3.14
C LEU A 135 7.40 -5.84 2.23
N ALA A 136 6.39 -5.06 1.81
CA ALA A 136 5.57 -5.38 0.65
C ALA A 136 5.95 -4.44 -0.50
N THR A 137 6.04 -4.96 -1.72
CA THR A 137 6.38 -4.16 -2.89
C THR A 137 5.72 -4.73 -4.13
N VAL A 138 5.52 -3.88 -5.14
CA VAL A 138 5.08 -4.29 -6.47
C VAL A 138 6.32 -4.59 -7.31
N VAL A 139 6.35 -5.75 -7.93
CA VAL A 139 7.42 -6.21 -8.79
C VAL A 139 6.88 -6.55 -10.17
N GLU A 140 7.71 -6.49 -11.18
CA GLU A 140 7.44 -6.96 -12.52
C GLU A 140 8.54 -7.91 -12.95
N ASN A 141 8.23 -8.80 -13.89
CA ASN A 141 9.24 -9.53 -14.64
C ASN A 141 9.69 -8.73 -15.88
N ASN A 142 10.58 -9.29 -16.69
CA ASN A 142 11.03 -8.63 -17.92
C ASN A 142 9.97 -8.64 -19.03
N GLY A 143 8.93 -9.47 -18.92
CA GLY A 143 7.93 -9.68 -19.95
C GLY A 143 8.51 -10.40 -21.19
N LEU A 144 7.66 -10.62 -22.16
CA LEU A 144 8.01 -11.19 -23.46
C LEU A 144 7.50 -10.25 -24.55
N ASP A 145 8.38 -9.86 -25.47
CA ASP A 145 8.00 -9.07 -26.64
C ASP A 145 7.50 -10.01 -27.74
N LEU A 146 6.23 -9.91 -28.08
CA LEU A 146 5.57 -10.67 -29.15
C LEU A 146 5.40 -9.83 -30.43
N GLY A 147 5.92 -8.62 -30.44
CA GLY A 147 5.79 -7.69 -31.57
C GLY A 147 4.42 -6.99 -31.63
N VAL A 148 4.32 -6.02 -32.55
CA VAL A 148 3.15 -5.12 -32.65
C VAL A 148 1.90 -5.77 -33.28
N GLU A 149 2.05 -6.93 -33.92
CA GLU A 149 0.96 -7.68 -34.57
C GLU A 149 0.49 -8.88 -33.71
N ALA A 150 0.94 -8.97 -32.46
CA ALA A 150 0.58 -10.07 -31.58
C ALA A 150 -0.93 -10.21 -31.40
N SER A 151 -1.43 -11.41 -31.60
CA SER A 151 -2.85 -11.78 -31.40
C SER A 151 -3.09 -12.30 -29.98
N ALA A 152 -4.36 -12.47 -29.61
CA ALA A 152 -4.73 -13.12 -28.35
C ALA A 152 -4.22 -14.58 -28.28
N ASP A 153 -4.17 -15.27 -29.41
CA ASP A 153 -3.67 -16.64 -29.49
C ASP A 153 -2.16 -16.69 -29.24
N ASP A 154 -1.39 -15.70 -29.73
CA ASP A 154 0.04 -15.58 -29.43
C ASP A 154 0.29 -15.34 -27.95
N VAL A 155 -0.51 -14.49 -27.30
CA VAL A 155 -0.43 -14.28 -25.83
C VAL A 155 -0.75 -15.58 -25.09
N ALA A 156 -1.80 -16.29 -25.49
CA ALA A 156 -2.18 -17.56 -24.86
C ALA A 156 -1.11 -18.65 -25.04
N ALA A 157 -0.53 -18.76 -26.24
CA ALA A 157 0.52 -19.74 -26.54
C ALA A 157 1.82 -19.50 -25.78
N ASN A 158 2.09 -18.25 -25.41
CA ASN A 158 3.32 -17.83 -24.69
C ASN A 158 3.09 -17.49 -23.22
N TYR A 159 1.92 -17.78 -22.66
CA TYR A 159 1.52 -17.34 -21.32
C TYR A 159 2.53 -17.71 -20.23
N GLU A 160 3.04 -18.95 -20.21
CA GLU A 160 4.02 -19.41 -19.22
C GLU A 160 5.32 -18.59 -19.23
N ALA A 161 5.79 -18.21 -20.42
CA ALA A 161 6.97 -17.36 -20.55
C ALA A 161 6.68 -15.89 -20.15
N ILE A 162 5.45 -15.41 -20.41
CA ILE A 162 5.03 -14.06 -20.02
C ILE A 162 4.96 -13.91 -18.51
N VAL A 163 4.55 -14.95 -17.78
CA VAL A 163 4.37 -14.92 -16.32
C VAL A 163 5.58 -15.46 -15.55
N ASP A 164 6.68 -15.79 -16.22
CA ASP A 164 7.89 -16.27 -15.56
C ASP A 164 8.46 -15.21 -14.62
N MET A 165 8.56 -15.55 -13.33
CA MET A 165 9.02 -14.69 -12.26
C MET A 165 10.48 -14.95 -11.85
N ALA A 166 11.27 -15.61 -12.70
CA ALA A 166 12.67 -15.93 -12.42
C ALA A 166 13.53 -14.66 -12.26
N GLU A 167 13.22 -13.61 -13.03
CA GLU A 167 13.89 -12.32 -12.95
C GLU A 167 12.88 -11.22 -12.63
N LEU A 168 12.97 -10.64 -11.41
CA LEU A 168 12.09 -9.60 -10.93
C LEU A 168 12.80 -8.27 -10.86
N LYS A 169 12.06 -7.21 -11.17
CA LYS A 169 12.48 -5.82 -10.97
C LYS A 169 11.40 -5.02 -10.26
N THR A 170 11.82 -4.11 -9.40
CA THR A 170 10.94 -3.07 -8.87
C THR A 170 10.92 -1.92 -9.86
N ARG A 171 9.74 -1.48 -10.28
CA ARG A 171 9.65 -0.25 -11.07
C ARG A 171 9.69 0.99 -10.21
N GLY A 172 10.53 1.93 -10.62
CA GLY A 172 10.44 3.33 -10.22
C GLY A 172 9.35 4.07 -11.00
N MET A 173 9.57 5.37 -11.22
CA MET A 173 8.73 6.21 -12.07
C MET A 173 8.61 5.64 -13.49
N LEU A 174 7.42 5.67 -14.09
CA LEU A 174 7.27 5.51 -15.53
C LEU A 174 8.16 6.56 -16.21
N GLN A 175 9.19 6.12 -16.91
CA GLN A 175 9.93 6.96 -17.84
C GLN A 175 9.07 7.02 -19.11
N LEU A 176 8.36 8.15 -19.30
CA LEU A 176 7.68 8.48 -20.56
C LEU A 176 8.68 8.99 -21.55
#